data_40c1ffd06627feb07c1d274bb8c7bc66
#
_entry.id   40c1ffd06627feb07c1d274bb8c7bc66
#
_cell.length_a   1.000
_cell.length_b   1.000
_cell.length_c   1.000
_cell.angle_alpha   90.00
_cell.angle_beta   90.00
_cell.angle_gamma   90.00
#
_symmetry.space_group_name_H-M   'P 1'
#
loop_
_entity.id
_entity.type
_entity.pdbx_description
1 polymer ?
#
loop_
_entity_poly.entity_id
_entity_poly.type
_entity_poly.pdbx_seq_one_letter_code
_entity_poly.pdbx_strand_id
1 'polypeptide(L)'
;GLVLDRFWLLKIRMNQKAGAYSILNVIRKLSYLLIAVILYFTLCGDTCWSLIIAVSLAEVGLVLGCRFSERGNWRSTLNNTVTKTTDWFRYGFPFIFSTTVTLVFHSTDKLMLNAMTDYNQVGLYSGAQNIVNLLTQVQTVFTTFWMPVAFEHYAKKADDKEFFVKINKIVSYGMLLIAILLLCTKDIVVLFLGKKYRDAVYVFPFLAFMPIMYTVSESTVMGINFMKKSSYHVWISLISAVTNVIGNYFLIKSFGAKGAAISTGLSYIVFFIARTVLANKVYKINFALGRFFVSI
;
A
#
# COMPACT_ATOMS: atom_id res chain seq x y z
N GLY A 1 -2.42 10.86 -20.27
CA GLY A 1 -1.73 9.57 -20.30
C GLY A 1 -2.25 8.64 -19.21
N LEU A 2 -2.01 8.97 -17.93
CA LEU A 2 -2.31 8.10 -16.77
C LEU A 2 -3.74 7.54 -16.69
N VAL A 3 -4.76 8.27 -17.11
CA VAL A 3 -6.16 7.81 -17.07
C VAL A 3 -6.41 6.74 -18.15
N LEU A 4 -5.94 6.99 -19.36
CA LEU A 4 -6.08 6.04 -20.47
C LEU A 4 -5.30 4.75 -20.21
N ASP A 5 -4.12 4.87 -19.64
CA ASP A 5 -3.27 3.77 -19.21
C ASP A 5 -3.99 2.85 -18.22
N ARG A 6 -4.54 3.42 -17.15
CA ARG A 6 -5.31 2.68 -16.14
C ARG A 6 -6.53 2.00 -16.74
N PHE A 7 -7.24 2.66 -17.64
CA PHE A 7 -8.41 2.09 -18.32
C PHE A 7 -8.03 0.85 -19.15
N TRP A 8 -6.95 0.94 -19.96
CA TRP A 8 -6.51 -0.18 -20.78
C TRP A 8 -6.01 -1.36 -19.96
N LEU A 9 -5.20 -1.10 -18.92
CA LEU A 9 -4.73 -2.14 -18.03
C LEU A 9 -5.87 -2.84 -17.30
N LEU A 10 -6.89 -2.09 -16.85
CA LEU A 10 -8.09 -2.66 -16.26
C LEU A 10 -8.84 -3.54 -17.23
N LYS A 11 -8.99 -3.13 -18.49
CA LYS A 11 -9.65 -3.93 -19.54
C LYS A 11 -8.92 -5.26 -19.77
N ILE A 12 -7.60 -5.24 -19.89
CA ILE A 12 -6.78 -6.46 -20.05
C ILE A 12 -6.95 -7.38 -18.83
N ARG A 13 -6.99 -6.81 -17.63
CA ARG A 13 -7.19 -7.54 -16.38
C ARG A 13 -8.58 -8.18 -16.32
N MET A 14 -9.63 -7.45 -16.72
CA MET A 14 -11.00 -7.98 -16.78
C MET A 14 -11.14 -9.13 -17.79
N ASN A 15 -10.38 -9.08 -18.88
CA ASN A 15 -10.31 -10.17 -19.87
C ASN A 15 -9.46 -11.36 -19.39
N GLN A 16 -9.04 -11.40 -18.12
CA GLN A 16 -8.23 -12.46 -17.50
C GLN A 16 -6.90 -12.75 -18.21
N LYS A 17 -6.38 -11.81 -19.00
CA LYS A 17 -5.10 -11.93 -19.69
C LYS A 17 -3.94 -11.55 -18.74
N ALA A 18 -3.73 -12.35 -17.69
CA ALA A 18 -2.74 -12.05 -16.64
C ALA A 18 -1.30 -11.91 -17.18
N GLY A 19 -0.91 -12.75 -18.13
CA GLY A 19 0.41 -12.69 -18.76
C GLY A 19 0.65 -11.38 -19.50
N ALA A 20 -0.30 -10.95 -20.35
CA ALA A 20 -0.20 -9.68 -21.08
C ALA A 20 -0.18 -8.48 -20.11
N TYR A 21 -1.00 -8.51 -19.08
CA TYR A 21 -0.99 -7.48 -18.02
C TYR A 21 0.39 -7.36 -17.34
N SER A 22 0.98 -8.48 -16.94
CA SER A 22 2.27 -8.51 -16.26
C SER A 22 3.40 -8.04 -17.18
N ILE A 23 3.46 -8.54 -18.41
CA ILE A 23 4.47 -8.17 -19.40
C ILE A 23 4.42 -6.66 -19.70
N LEU A 24 3.22 -6.12 -19.96
CA LEU A 24 3.06 -4.69 -20.22
C LEU A 24 3.50 -3.81 -19.04
N ASN A 25 3.21 -4.22 -17.80
CA ASN A 25 3.70 -3.49 -16.63
C ASN A 25 5.21 -3.55 -16.46
N VAL A 26 5.84 -4.69 -16.75
CA VAL A 26 7.31 -4.84 -16.72
C VAL A 26 7.94 -3.97 -17.80
N ILE A 27 7.45 -4.05 -19.04
CA ILE A 27 7.95 -3.24 -20.17
C ILE A 27 7.82 -1.75 -19.83
N ARG A 28 6.70 -1.31 -19.26
CA ARG A 28 6.52 0.08 -18.84
C ARG A 28 7.60 0.54 -17.87
N LYS A 29 7.86 -0.25 -16.83
CA LYS A 29 8.86 0.10 -15.80
C LYS A 29 10.27 0.11 -16.36
N LEU A 30 10.61 -0.86 -17.24
CA LEU A 30 11.90 -0.93 -17.88
C LEU A 30 12.09 0.21 -18.89
N SER A 31 11.09 0.50 -19.72
CA SER A 31 11.15 1.62 -20.68
C SER A 31 11.28 2.96 -19.97
N TYR A 32 10.54 3.19 -18.87
CA TYR A 32 10.73 4.37 -18.03
C TYR A 32 12.17 4.53 -17.57
N LEU A 33 12.76 3.46 -17.01
CA LEU A 33 14.12 3.49 -16.49
C LEU A 33 15.14 3.74 -17.61
N LEU A 34 15.02 3.05 -18.73
CA LEU A 34 15.90 3.24 -19.90
C LEU A 34 15.81 4.65 -20.48
N ILE A 35 14.60 5.16 -20.68
CA ILE A 35 14.38 6.51 -21.19
C ILE A 35 14.91 7.56 -20.20
N ALA A 36 14.68 7.37 -18.90
CA ALA A 36 15.19 8.28 -17.88
C ALA A 36 16.72 8.35 -17.88
N VAL A 37 17.41 7.20 -17.99
CA VAL A 37 18.87 7.14 -18.07
C VAL A 37 19.38 7.80 -19.37
N ILE A 38 18.79 7.51 -20.51
CA ILE A 38 19.17 8.11 -21.80
C ILE A 38 19.01 9.64 -21.74
N LEU A 39 17.86 10.13 -21.26
CA LEU A 39 17.58 11.56 -21.17
C LEU A 39 18.48 12.26 -20.16
N TYR A 40 18.85 11.60 -19.08
CA TYR A 40 19.80 12.13 -18.10
C TYR A 40 21.17 12.42 -18.74
N PHE A 41 21.69 11.49 -19.56
CA PHE A 41 22.97 11.68 -20.23
C PHE A 41 22.89 12.63 -21.45
N THR A 42 21.74 12.76 -22.12
CA THR A 42 21.59 13.60 -23.31
C THR A 42 21.20 15.04 -23.02
N LEU A 43 20.42 15.29 -21.96
CA LEU A 43 19.89 16.63 -21.62
C LEU A 43 20.68 17.33 -20.49
N CYS A 44 21.96 16.96 -20.30
CA CYS A 44 22.85 17.60 -19.30
C CYS A 44 22.30 17.63 -17.85
N GLY A 45 21.98 16.47 -17.33
CA GLY A 45 22.17 16.06 -15.94
C GLY A 45 21.19 16.56 -14.88
N ASP A 46 20.80 17.82 -14.82
CA ASP A 46 20.20 18.36 -13.59
C ASP A 46 18.73 18.81 -13.68
N THR A 47 18.05 18.51 -14.77
CA THR A 47 16.67 18.98 -14.94
C THR A 47 15.64 17.92 -14.58
N CYS A 48 14.72 18.24 -13.68
CA CYS A 48 13.51 17.45 -13.40
C CYS A 48 12.71 17.11 -14.67
N TRP A 49 12.93 17.86 -15.74
CA TRP A 49 12.33 17.66 -17.05
C TRP A 49 12.65 16.30 -17.69
N SER A 50 13.87 15.78 -17.50
CA SER A 50 14.24 14.45 -18.03
C SER A 50 13.37 13.34 -17.45
N LEU A 51 13.07 13.39 -16.14
CA LEU A 51 12.20 12.43 -15.48
C LEU A 51 10.74 12.58 -15.93
N ILE A 52 10.24 13.81 -16.06
CA ILE A 52 8.86 14.07 -16.50
C ILE A 52 8.64 13.57 -17.92
N ILE A 53 9.58 13.84 -18.83
CA ILE A 53 9.54 13.37 -20.21
C ILE A 53 9.62 11.85 -20.26
N ALA A 54 10.51 11.23 -19.47
CA ALA A 54 10.65 9.77 -19.43
C ALA A 54 9.35 9.09 -18.97
N VAL A 55 8.70 9.60 -17.92
CA VAL A 55 7.39 9.09 -17.48
C VAL A 55 6.36 9.23 -18.59
N SER A 56 6.27 10.42 -19.22
CA SER A 56 5.27 10.68 -20.26
C SER A 56 5.43 9.78 -21.48
N LEU A 57 6.67 9.55 -21.91
CA LEU A 57 6.97 8.66 -23.06
C LEU A 57 6.68 7.19 -22.70
N ALA A 58 7.03 6.74 -21.50
CA ALA A 58 6.74 5.39 -21.06
C ALA A 58 5.23 5.11 -20.99
N GLU A 59 4.42 6.08 -20.53
CA GLU A 59 2.96 5.96 -20.48
C GLU A 59 2.34 5.93 -21.91
N VAL A 60 2.84 6.75 -22.83
CA VAL A 60 2.41 6.70 -24.23
C VAL A 60 2.76 5.34 -24.87
N GLY A 61 3.96 4.85 -24.64
CA GLY A 61 4.39 3.53 -25.09
C GLY A 61 3.51 2.41 -24.58
N LEU A 62 3.09 2.46 -23.30
CA LEU A 62 2.17 1.49 -22.72
C LEU A 62 0.80 1.54 -23.40
N VAL A 63 0.22 2.72 -23.60
CA VAL A 63 -1.08 2.87 -24.27
C VAL A 63 -1.04 2.28 -25.67
N LEU A 64 0.04 2.51 -26.40
CA LEU A 64 0.25 1.93 -27.74
C LEU A 64 0.38 0.40 -27.65
N GLY A 65 1.14 -0.13 -26.70
CA GLY A 65 1.28 -1.56 -26.45
C GLY A 65 -0.04 -2.24 -26.11
N CYS A 66 -0.84 -1.62 -25.24
CA CYS A 66 -2.18 -2.09 -24.91
C CYS A 66 -3.11 -2.12 -26.14
N ARG A 67 -3.05 -1.06 -26.95
CA ARG A 67 -3.83 -0.98 -28.19
C ARG A 67 -3.44 -2.07 -29.20
N PHE A 68 -2.17 -2.42 -29.23
CA PHE A 68 -1.66 -3.48 -30.10
C PHE A 68 -2.12 -4.87 -29.61
N SER A 69 -2.10 -5.09 -28.30
CA SER A 69 -2.55 -6.35 -27.67
C SER A 69 -4.04 -6.61 -27.82
N GLU A 70 -4.85 -5.56 -27.96
CA GLU A 70 -6.31 -5.63 -28.09
C GLU A 70 -6.81 -5.32 -29.52
N ARG A 71 -5.98 -5.51 -30.55
CA ARG A 71 -6.37 -5.34 -31.97
C ARG A 71 -7.57 -6.23 -32.31
N GLY A 72 -8.75 -5.64 -32.42
CA GLY A 72 -10.00 -6.31 -32.78
C GLY A 72 -11.20 -5.98 -31.88
N ASN A 73 -10.99 -5.63 -30.63
CA ASN A 73 -12.08 -5.36 -29.67
C ASN A 73 -12.49 -3.87 -29.56
N TRP A 74 -12.06 -3.01 -30.49
CA TRP A 74 -12.41 -1.59 -30.49
C TRP A 74 -13.84 -1.29 -30.94
N ARG A 75 -14.44 -2.20 -31.70
CA ARG A 75 -15.86 -2.13 -32.09
C ARG A 75 -16.74 -2.91 -31.12
N SER A 76 -16.45 -2.88 -29.83
CA SER A 76 -17.48 -3.29 -28.89
C SER A 76 -18.53 -2.18 -28.86
N THR A 77 -19.54 -2.39 -29.64
CA THR A 77 -20.90 -2.14 -29.23
C THR A 77 -21.02 -1.02 -28.19
N LEU A 78 -21.02 0.20 -28.63
CA LEU A 78 -21.86 1.25 -28.04
C LEU A 78 -23.33 0.80 -28.21
N ASN A 79 -23.66 -0.43 -27.84
CA ASN A 79 -25.00 -0.90 -27.66
C ASN A 79 -25.50 -0.34 -26.33
N ASN A 80 -26.01 0.85 -26.40
CA ASN A 80 -27.23 1.39 -25.87
C ASN A 80 -27.84 0.78 -24.59
N THR A 81 -27.03 0.50 -23.58
CA THR A 81 -27.49 0.74 -22.22
C THR A 81 -26.84 2.03 -21.77
N VAL A 82 -27.43 3.14 -22.17
CA VAL A 82 -27.11 4.46 -21.64
C VAL A 82 -27.56 4.45 -20.17
N THR A 83 -26.72 3.88 -19.32
CA THR A 83 -26.76 4.18 -17.89
C THR A 83 -26.54 5.67 -17.79
N LYS A 84 -27.53 6.36 -17.19
CA LYS A 84 -27.48 7.81 -17.07
C LYS A 84 -26.14 8.22 -16.47
N THR A 85 -25.51 9.23 -17.00
CA THR A 85 -24.22 9.77 -16.51
C THR A 85 -24.23 9.99 -14.99
N THR A 86 -25.41 10.31 -14.46
CA THR A 86 -25.69 10.46 -13.02
C THR A 86 -25.41 9.18 -12.23
N ASP A 87 -25.65 8.00 -12.80
CA ASP A 87 -25.42 6.72 -12.09
C ASP A 87 -23.93 6.44 -11.95
N TRP A 88 -23.12 6.85 -12.94
CA TRP A 88 -21.66 6.76 -12.89
C TRP A 88 -21.07 7.68 -11.81
N PHE A 89 -21.55 8.91 -11.73
CA PHE A 89 -21.15 9.84 -10.67
C PHE A 89 -21.58 9.34 -9.29
N ARG A 90 -22.81 8.87 -9.15
CA ARG A 90 -23.32 8.34 -7.88
C ARG A 90 -22.52 7.12 -7.40
N TYR A 91 -22.05 6.28 -8.31
CA TYR A 91 -21.19 5.13 -7.99
C TYR A 91 -19.74 5.53 -7.75
N GLY A 92 -19.19 6.42 -8.57
CA GLY A 92 -17.77 6.82 -8.53
C GLY A 92 -17.42 7.78 -7.39
N PHE A 93 -18.33 8.68 -7.02
CA PHE A 93 -18.09 9.71 -6.02
C PHE A 93 -17.62 9.16 -4.64
N PRO A 94 -18.24 8.12 -4.06
CA PRO A 94 -17.76 7.52 -2.82
C PRO A 94 -16.33 6.98 -2.91
N PHE A 95 -15.93 6.45 -4.07
CA PHE A 95 -14.56 5.97 -4.28
C PHE A 95 -13.54 7.11 -4.37
N ILE A 96 -13.90 8.22 -5.04
CA ILE A 96 -13.05 9.42 -5.10
C ILE A 96 -12.84 9.94 -3.68
N PHE A 97 -13.92 10.09 -2.90
CA PHE A 97 -13.85 10.55 -1.53
C PHE A 97 -12.98 9.63 -0.66
N SER A 98 -13.22 8.32 -0.70
CA SER A 98 -12.43 7.33 0.04
C SER A 98 -10.94 7.36 -0.35
N THR A 99 -10.64 7.47 -1.64
CA THR A 99 -9.25 7.56 -2.12
C THR A 99 -8.58 8.85 -1.66
N THR A 100 -9.30 9.97 -1.69
CA THR A 100 -8.80 11.26 -1.20
C THR A 100 -8.49 11.20 0.29
N VAL A 101 -9.39 10.65 1.10
CA VAL A 101 -9.14 10.45 2.55
C VAL A 101 -7.90 9.59 2.78
N THR A 102 -7.73 8.52 2.03
CA THR A 102 -6.56 7.65 2.11
C THR A 102 -5.27 8.38 1.72
N LEU A 103 -5.30 9.19 0.65
CA LEU A 103 -4.15 9.99 0.24
C LEU A 103 -3.76 11.04 1.29
N VAL A 104 -4.75 11.72 1.86
CA VAL A 104 -4.52 12.68 2.96
C VAL A 104 -3.91 11.97 4.15
N PHE A 105 -4.45 10.82 4.56
CA PHE A 105 -3.91 10.03 5.66
C PHE A 105 -2.44 9.64 5.43
N HIS A 106 -2.09 9.10 4.26
CA HIS A 106 -0.70 8.74 3.93
C HIS A 106 0.24 9.95 3.78
N SER A 107 -0.29 11.13 3.54
CA SER A 107 0.48 12.37 3.42
C SER A 107 0.60 13.14 4.74
N THR A 108 -0.24 12.82 5.73
CA THR A 108 -0.35 13.57 6.99
C THR A 108 0.99 13.67 7.72
N ASP A 109 1.73 12.56 7.80
CA ASP A 109 3.03 12.54 8.47
C ASP A 109 4.00 13.56 7.85
N LYS A 110 4.11 13.56 6.51
CA LYS A 110 5.00 14.48 5.78
C LYS A 110 4.53 15.91 5.86
N LEU A 111 3.21 16.15 5.81
CA LEU A 111 2.63 17.49 5.93
C LEU A 111 2.87 18.06 7.31
N MET A 112 2.62 17.29 8.37
CA MET A 112 2.85 17.71 9.75
C MET A 112 4.34 17.89 10.02
N LEU A 113 5.18 16.98 9.51
CA LEU A 113 6.62 17.10 9.64
C LEU A 113 7.15 18.38 8.99
N ASN A 114 6.69 18.68 7.76
CA ASN A 114 7.06 19.91 7.04
C ASN A 114 6.56 21.19 7.73
N ALA A 115 5.40 21.13 8.37
CA ALA A 115 4.82 22.28 9.08
C ALA A 115 5.47 22.54 10.44
N MET A 116 6.05 21.49 11.09
CA MET A 116 6.55 21.55 12.47
C MET A 116 8.06 21.46 12.58
N THR A 117 8.77 21.10 11.49
CA THR A 117 10.22 20.91 11.44
C THR A 117 10.81 21.46 10.13
N ASP A 118 11.99 20.99 9.75
CA ASP A 118 12.70 21.38 8.54
C ASP A 118 12.63 20.31 7.43
N TYR A 119 13.06 20.70 6.22
CA TYR A 119 13.11 19.80 5.06
C TYR A 119 14.06 18.61 5.23
N ASN A 120 15.06 18.70 6.11
CA ASN A 120 15.98 17.59 6.37
C ASN A 120 15.24 16.45 7.07
N GLN A 121 14.37 16.77 8.03
CA GLN A 121 13.54 15.78 8.72
C GLN A 121 12.55 15.10 7.76
N VAL A 122 11.93 15.86 6.86
CA VAL A 122 11.06 15.30 5.79
C VAL A 122 11.88 14.39 4.87
N GLY A 123 13.12 14.76 4.56
CA GLY A 123 14.04 13.95 3.76
C GLY A 123 14.40 12.63 4.46
N LEU A 124 14.75 12.65 5.74
CA LEU A 124 15.06 11.46 6.54
C LEU A 124 13.85 10.52 6.62
N TYR A 125 12.66 11.06 6.90
CA TYR A 125 11.42 10.28 6.92
C TYR A 125 11.15 9.63 5.57
N SER A 126 11.31 10.38 4.48
CA SER A 126 11.09 9.87 3.11
C SER A 126 12.10 8.80 2.72
N GLY A 127 13.38 8.95 3.13
CA GLY A 127 14.41 7.94 2.95
C GLY A 127 14.08 6.65 3.70
N ALA A 128 13.65 6.75 4.96
CA ALA A 128 13.19 5.61 5.74
C ALA A 128 11.96 4.93 5.11
N GLN A 129 11.00 5.73 4.63
CA GLN A 129 9.80 5.22 3.95
C GLN A 129 10.15 4.42 2.69
N ASN A 130 11.18 4.81 1.93
CA ASN A 130 11.61 4.07 0.75
C ASN A 130 12.09 2.66 1.09
N ILE A 131 12.78 2.48 2.22
CA ILE A 131 13.16 1.15 2.73
C ILE A 131 11.91 0.34 3.08
N VAL A 132 10.97 0.94 3.81
CA VAL A 132 9.73 0.30 4.25
C VAL A 132 8.83 -0.07 3.07
N ASN A 133 8.91 0.67 1.96
CA ASN A 133 8.17 0.35 0.75
C ASN A 133 8.52 -1.04 0.18
N LEU A 134 9.71 -1.58 0.45
CA LEU A 134 10.05 -2.95 0.07
C LEU A 134 9.18 -3.96 0.85
N LEU A 135 8.97 -3.75 2.15
CA LEU A 135 8.06 -4.56 2.95
C LEU A 135 6.61 -4.41 2.51
N THR A 136 6.23 -3.20 2.10
CA THR A 136 4.89 -2.95 1.57
C THR A 136 4.62 -3.72 0.26
N GLN A 137 5.65 -4.01 -0.54
CA GLN A 137 5.48 -4.91 -1.69
C GLN A 137 5.15 -6.34 -1.24
N VAL A 138 5.84 -6.87 -0.22
CA VAL A 138 5.54 -8.19 0.36
C VAL A 138 4.10 -8.24 0.87
N GLN A 139 3.69 -7.21 1.62
CA GLN A 139 2.30 -7.04 2.08
C GLN A 139 1.32 -7.09 0.91
N THR A 140 1.58 -6.35 -0.17
CA THR A 140 0.68 -6.28 -1.34
C THR A 140 0.54 -7.63 -2.02
N VAL A 141 1.63 -8.37 -2.18
CA VAL A 141 1.62 -9.73 -2.73
C VAL A 141 0.78 -10.65 -1.86
N PHE A 142 1.00 -10.63 -0.53
CA PHE A 142 0.23 -11.43 0.41
C PHE A 142 -1.26 -11.11 0.32
N THR A 143 -1.65 -9.84 0.43
CA THR A 143 -3.06 -9.41 0.41
C THR A 143 -3.76 -9.81 -0.89
N THR A 144 -3.06 -9.67 -2.02
CA THR A 144 -3.61 -10.04 -3.34
C THR A 144 -3.91 -11.52 -3.44
N PHE A 145 -3.06 -12.36 -2.88
CA PHE A 145 -3.22 -13.82 -2.88
C PHE A 145 -4.19 -14.29 -1.79
N TRP A 146 -4.09 -13.71 -0.60
CA TRP A 146 -4.85 -14.15 0.57
C TRP A 146 -6.35 -13.96 0.43
N MET A 147 -6.78 -12.83 -0.08
CA MET A 147 -8.21 -12.48 -0.13
C MET A 147 -9.06 -13.49 -0.90
N PRO A 148 -8.72 -13.89 -2.15
CA PRO A 148 -9.46 -14.93 -2.87
C PRO A 148 -9.46 -16.27 -2.15
N VAL A 149 -8.32 -16.69 -1.60
CA VAL A 149 -8.19 -17.97 -0.88
C VAL A 149 -9.08 -18.01 0.35
N ALA A 150 -9.11 -16.92 1.12
CA ALA A 150 -9.94 -16.82 2.31
C ALA A 150 -11.44 -16.89 1.98
N PHE A 151 -11.89 -16.19 0.92
CA PHE A 151 -13.28 -16.25 0.49
C PHE A 151 -13.67 -17.63 -0.06
N GLU A 152 -12.80 -18.26 -0.85
CA GLU A 152 -13.04 -19.60 -1.37
C GLU A 152 -13.15 -20.63 -0.24
N HIS A 153 -12.23 -20.56 0.73
CA HIS A 153 -12.25 -21.46 1.88
C HIS A 153 -13.53 -21.27 2.72
N TYR A 154 -13.89 -20.01 2.98
CA TYR A 154 -15.11 -19.68 3.71
C TYR A 154 -16.38 -20.18 2.98
N ALA A 155 -16.43 -20.06 1.65
CA ALA A 155 -17.56 -20.55 0.86
C ALA A 155 -17.72 -22.08 0.90
N LYS A 156 -16.58 -22.82 1.00
CA LYS A 156 -16.59 -24.28 1.07
C LYS A 156 -16.80 -24.81 2.49
N LYS A 157 -16.24 -24.15 3.50
CA LYS A 157 -16.19 -24.57 4.91
C LYS A 157 -16.27 -23.37 5.84
N ALA A 158 -17.45 -22.78 5.99
CA ALA A 158 -17.64 -21.57 6.81
C ALA A 158 -17.26 -21.77 8.30
N ASP A 159 -17.39 -22.98 8.83
CA ASP A 159 -17.11 -23.28 10.25
C ASP A 159 -15.64 -23.66 10.54
N ASP A 160 -14.81 -23.81 9.52
CA ASP A 160 -13.40 -24.15 9.68
C ASP A 160 -12.58 -22.91 10.10
N LYS A 161 -12.73 -22.54 11.36
CA LYS A 161 -12.00 -21.41 11.96
C LYS A 161 -10.53 -21.73 12.21
N GLU A 162 -10.18 -23.00 12.31
CA GLU A 162 -8.81 -23.46 12.57
C GLU A 162 -7.88 -23.11 11.42
N PHE A 163 -8.36 -23.19 10.18
CA PHE A 163 -7.62 -22.73 8.99
C PHE A 163 -7.18 -21.27 9.14
N PHE A 164 -8.08 -20.37 9.52
CA PHE A 164 -7.77 -18.95 9.68
C PHE A 164 -6.78 -18.69 10.81
N VAL A 165 -6.89 -19.42 11.91
CA VAL A 165 -5.95 -19.35 13.04
C VAL A 165 -4.54 -19.82 12.60
N LYS A 166 -4.45 -20.92 11.86
CA LYS A 166 -3.19 -21.45 11.35
C LYS A 166 -2.50 -20.46 10.40
N ILE A 167 -3.25 -19.89 9.45
CA ILE A 167 -2.71 -18.89 8.53
C ILE A 167 -2.27 -17.63 9.29
N ASN A 168 -3.08 -17.14 10.25
CA ASN A 168 -2.68 -15.99 11.07
C ASN A 168 -1.37 -16.25 11.81
N LYS A 169 -1.17 -17.45 12.39
CA LYS A 169 0.10 -17.80 13.04
C LYS A 169 1.27 -17.76 12.06
N ILE A 170 1.13 -18.39 10.89
CA ILE A 170 2.18 -18.40 9.86
C ILE A 170 2.55 -16.99 9.44
N VAL A 171 1.55 -16.15 9.17
CA VAL A 171 1.75 -14.76 8.75
C VAL A 171 2.40 -13.94 9.87
N SER A 172 1.93 -14.09 11.10
CA SER A 172 2.45 -13.35 12.27
C SER A 172 3.92 -13.68 12.52
N TYR A 173 4.28 -14.97 12.56
CA TYR A 173 5.68 -15.36 12.76
C TYR A 173 6.55 -15.05 11.55
N GLY A 174 6.01 -15.18 10.32
CA GLY A 174 6.72 -14.82 9.11
C GLY A 174 7.05 -13.32 9.07
N MET A 175 6.08 -12.46 9.39
CA MET A 175 6.30 -11.01 9.44
C MET A 175 7.23 -10.60 10.59
N LEU A 176 7.17 -11.29 11.73
CA LEU A 176 8.11 -11.08 12.84
C LEU A 176 9.54 -11.46 12.44
N LEU A 177 9.71 -12.59 11.77
CA LEU A 177 11.03 -13.00 11.24
C LEU A 177 11.60 -11.97 10.26
N ILE A 178 10.78 -11.48 9.33
CA ILE A 178 11.17 -10.42 8.38
C ILE A 178 11.54 -9.14 9.14
N ALA A 179 10.79 -8.77 10.18
CA ALA A 179 11.09 -7.62 11.01
C ALA A 179 12.45 -7.75 11.71
N ILE A 180 12.72 -8.91 12.32
CA ILE A 180 13.99 -9.20 12.98
C ILE A 180 15.14 -9.16 11.98
N LEU A 181 15.01 -9.80 10.83
CA LEU A 181 16.03 -9.78 9.77
C LEU A 181 16.33 -8.35 9.31
N LEU A 182 15.29 -7.53 9.14
CA LEU A 182 15.43 -6.15 8.72
C LEU A 182 16.11 -5.30 9.81
N LEU A 183 15.83 -5.55 11.09
CA LEU A 183 16.49 -4.89 12.21
C LEU A 183 17.96 -5.32 12.32
N CYS A 184 18.28 -6.60 12.16
CA CYS A 184 19.64 -7.10 12.16
C CYS A 184 20.48 -6.56 10.99
N THR A 185 19.84 -6.33 9.83
CA THR A 185 20.51 -5.83 8.62
C THR A 185 20.36 -4.32 8.43
N LYS A 186 19.81 -3.59 9.41
CA LYS A 186 19.47 -2.17 9.32
C LYS A 186 20.64 -1.30 8.82
N ASP A 187 21.84 -1.53 9.33
CA ASP A 187 23.01 -0.74 9.00
C ASP A 187 23.48 -0.99 7.55
N ILE A 188 23.32 -2.24 7.06
CA ILE A 188 23.62 -2.61 5.67
C ILE A 188 22.59 -1.96 4.74
N VAL A 189 21.30 -2.05 5.09
CA VAL A 189 20.21 -1.48 4.28
C VAL A 189 20.38 0.03 4.12
N VAL A 190 20.80 0.73 5.16
CA VAL A 190 21.00 2.19 5.13
C VAL A 190 22.24 2.59 4.31
N LEU A 191 23.21 1.69 4.09
CA LEU A 191 24.35 1.97 3.20
C LEU A 191 23.94 2.23 1.75
N PHE A 192 22.80 1.65 1.31
CA PHE A 192 22.21 1.92 -0.01
C PHE A 192 21.57 3.33 -0.13
N LEU A 193 21.35 4.01 1.01
CA LEU A 193 20.95 5.39 1.02
C LEU A 193 22.19 6.30 0.91
N GLY A 194 22.04 7.46 0.28
CA GLY A 194 23.11 8.46 0.23
C GLY A 194 23.55 8.87 1.64
N LYS A 195 24.82 9.29 1.79
CA LYS A 195 25.45 9.65 3.08
C LYS A 195 24.58 10.57 3.95
N LYS A 196 23.83 11.49 3.33
CA LYS A 196 22.93 12.46 3.98
C LYS A 196 21.73 11.81 4.69
N TYR A 197 21.37 10.58 4.30
CA TYR A 197 20.16 9.89 4.80
C TYR A 197 20.48 8.72 5.74
N ARG A 198 21.73 8.60 6.21
CA ARG A 198 22.15 7.49 7.10
C ARG A 198 21.39 7.47 8.42
N ASP A 199 21.02 8.64 8.93
CA ASP A 199 20.22 8.74 10.17
C ASP A 199 18.81 8.18 10.02
N ALA A 200 18.38 7.84 8.80
CA ALA A 200 17.15 7.07 8.57
C ALA A 200 17.18 5.68 9.26
N VAL A 201 18.36 5.17 9.64
CA VAL A 201 18.52 3.95 10.45
C VAL A 201 17.74 4.00 11.78
N TYR A 202 17.55 5.19 12.34
CA TYR A 202 16.80 5.39 13.58
C TYR A 202 15.31 5.62 13.37
N VAL A 203 14.88 5.80 12.11
CA VAL A 203 13.50 6.14 11.72
C VAL A 203 12.77 4.92 11.17
N PHE A 204 13.39 4.19 10.22
CA PHE A 204 12.71 3.13 9.50
C PHE A 204 12.24 1.94 10.36
N PRO A 205 12.90 1.56 11.49
CA PRO A 205 12.41 0.45 12.31
C PRO A 205 10.98 0.68 12.82
N PHE A 206 10.66 1.91 13.21
CA PHE A 206 9.31 2.25 13.66
C PHE A 206 8.30 2.27 12.52
N LEU A 207 8.70 2.73 11.34
CA LEU A 207 7.85 2.69 10.14
C LEU A 207 7.59 1.27 9.65
N ALA A 208 8.49 0.33 9.90
CA ALA A 208 8.32 -1.07 9.52
C ALA A 208 7.10 -1.73 10.20
N PHE A 209 6.67 -1.22 11.37
CA PHE A 209 5.42 -1.67 11.99
C PHE A 209 4.20 -1.47 11.09
N MET A 210 4.20 -0.48 10.21
CA MET A 210 3.11 -0.22 9.27
C MET A 210 2.78 -1.45 8.40
N PRO A 211 3.66 -1.95 7.51
CA PRO A 211 3.35 -3.11 6.69
C PRO A 211 3.24 -4.41 7.50
N ILE A 212 3.94 -4.54 8.63
CA ILE A 212 3.89 -5.71 9.49
C ILE A 212 2.50 -5.84 10.11
N MET A 213 2.05 -4.82 10.84
CA MET A 213 0.74 -4.82 11.51
C MET A 213 -0.40 -4.91 10.51
N TYR A 214 -0.28 -4.22 9.37
CA TYR A 214 -1.26 -4.32 8.30
C TYR A 214 -1.38 -5.75 7.78
N THR A 215 -0.26 -6.41 7.45
CA THR A 215 -0.25 -7.78 6.90
C THR A 215 -0.85 -8.78 7.88
N VAL A 216 -0.45 -8.71 9.16
CA VAL A 216 -1.02 -9.57 10.20
C VAL A 216 -2.53 -9.32 10.34
N SER A 217 -2.96 -8.06 10.29
CA SER A 217 -4.37 -7.70 10.39
C SER A 217 -5.23 -8.17 9.21
N GLU A 218 -4.64 -8.40 8.03
CA GLU A 218 -5.36 -8.94 6.87
C GLU A 218 -5.89 -10.35 7.13
N SER A 219 -5.19 -11.15 7.91
CA SER A 219 -5.67 -12.49 8.27
C SER A 219 -6.77 -12.47 9.35
N THR A 220 -6.81 -11.44 10.22
CA THR A 220 -7.82 -11.34 11.29
C THR A 220 -9.09 -10.62 10.86
N VAL A 221 -9.01 -9.72 9.87
CA VAL A 221 -10.13 -8.85 9.45
C VAL A 221 -11.19 -9.56 8.63
N MET A 222 -10.92 -10.76 8.14
CA MET A 222 -11.79 -11.47 7.19
C MET A 222 -13.23 -11.63 7.67
N GLY A 223 -13.46 -11.72 8.98
CA GLY A 223 -14.81 -11.76 9.53
C GLY A 223 -15.69 -10.57 9.15
N ILE A 224 -15.14 -9.37 9.08
CA ILE A 224 -15.85 -8.16 8.61
C ILE A 224 -16.23 -8.31 7.15
N ASN A 225 -15.32 -8.83 6.33
CA ASN A 225 -15.50 -9.00 4.89
C ASN A 225 -16.54 -10.08 4.59
N PHE A 226 -16.50 -11.22 5.26
CA PHE A 226 -17.45 -12.31 5.13
C PHE A 226 -18.89 -11.87 5.45
N MET A 227 -19.03 -11.09 6.51
CA MET A 227 -20.35 -10.57 6.95
C MET A 227 -20.76 -9.29 6.22
N LYS A 228 -19.98 -8.82 5.21
CA LYS A 228 -20.25 -7.62 4.39
C LYS A 228 -20.47 -6.34 5.23
N LYS A 229 -19.88 -6.26 6.43
CA LYS A 229 -20.02 -5.09 7.31
C LYS A 229 -18.92 -4.06 7.08
N SER A 230 -18.79 -3.57 5.84
CA SER A 230 -17.73 -2.66 5.40
C SER A 230 -17.65 -1.34 6.19
N SER A 231 -18.72 -0.91 6.84
CA SER A 231 -18.72 0.28 7.71
C SER A 231 -17.72 0.21 8.85
N TYR A 232 -17.37 -0.99 9.33
CA TYR A 232 -16.34 -1.15 10.35
C TYR A 232 -14.95 -0.70 9.86
N HIS A 233 -14.64 -0.84 8.56
CA HIS A 233 -13.38 -0.36 8.00
C HIS A 233 -13.24 1.16 8.12
N VAL A 234 -14.34 1.90 8.01
CA VAL A 234 -14.35 3.36 8.20
C VAL A 234 -13.95 3.73 9.62
N TRP A 235 -14.59 3.08 10.62
CA TRP A 235 -14.26 3.32 12.04
C TRP A 235 -12.83 2.95 12.39
N ILE A 236 -12.31 1.83 11.86
CA ILE A 236 -10.93 1.40 12.04
C ILE A 236 -9.97 2.45 11.50
N SER A 237 -10.20 2.91 10.28
CA SER A 237 -9.37 3.93 9.65
C SER A 237 -9.42 5.26 10.40
N LEU A 238 -10.59 5.66 10.88
CA LEU A 238 -10.77 6.89 11.63
C LEU A 238 -10.02 6.85 12.97
N ILE A 239 -10.16 5.77 13.74
CA ILE A 239 -9.45 5.58 15.00
C ILE A 239 -7.94 5.64 14.79
N SER A 240 -7.43 4.95 13.77
CA SER A 240 -6.01 4.96 13.45
C SER A 240 -5.52 6.35 13.01
N ALA A 241 -6.29 7.04 12.17
CA ALA A 241 -5.96 8.40 11.71
C ALA A 241 -5.90 9.40 12.87
N VAL A 242 -6.89 9.36 13.77
CA VAL A 242 -6.89 10.23 14.95
C VAL A 242 -5.69 9.93 15.85
N THR A 243 -5.38 8.65 16.08
CA THR A 243 -4.19 8.25 16.85
C THR A 243 -2.91 8.79 16.21
N ASN A 244 -2.78 8.69 14.88
CA ASN A 244 -1.61 9.19 14.15
C ASN A 244 -1.48 10.72 14.27
N VAL A 245 -2.56 11.46 14.04
CA VAL A 245 -2.52 12.95 14.14
C VAL A 245 -2.16 13.41 15.56
N ILE A 246 -2.75 12.79 16.57
CA ILE A 246 -2.45 13.13 17.98
C ILE A 246 -1.00 12.77 18.29
N GLY A 247 -0.55 11.56 17.93
CA GLY A 247 0.83 11.13 18.13
C GLY A 247 1.83 12.02 17.41
N ASN A 248 1.56 12.40 16.17
CA ASN A 248 2.41 13.31 15.40
C ASN A 248 2.52 14.67 16.08
N TYR A 249 1.41 15.24 16.56
CA TYR A 249 1.41 16.54 17.20
C TYR A 249 2.34 16.61 18.42
N PHE A 250 2.40 15.55 19.22
CA PHE A 250 3.25 15.51 20.41
C PHE A 250 4.68 15.04 20.09
N LEU A 251 4.83 14.00 19.28
CA LEU A 251 6.12 13.35 19.07
C LEU A 251 7.01 14.06 18.05
N ILE A 252 6.44 14.72 17.02
CA ILE A 252 7.23 15.44 16.03
C ILE A 252 7.99 16.60 16.67
N LYS A 253 7.35 17.33 17.59
CA LYS A 253 7.99 18.45 18.30
C LYS A 253 9.26 18.04 19.04
N SER A 254 9.27 16.86 19.63
CA SER A 254 10.39 16.39 20.47
C SER A 254 11.42 15.56 19.70
N PHE A 255 10.99 14.81 18.66
CA PHE A 255 11.81 13.79 18.02
C PHE A 255 11.87 13.92 16.48
N GLY A 256 11.28 14.94 15.88
CA GLY A 256 11.29 15.15 14.43
C GLY A 256 10.80 13.95 13.63
N ALA A 257 11.55 13.53 12.62
CA ALA A 257 11.26 12.39 11.76
C ALA A 257 11.06 11.07 12.54
N LYS A 258 11.86 10.85 13.59
CA LYS A 258 11.71 9.69 14.47
C LYS A 258 10.37 9.71 15.21
N GLY A 259 9.95 10.91 15.66
CA GLY A 259 8.65 11.10 16.31
C GLY A 259 7.48 10.75 15.40
N ALA A 260 7.52 11.21 14.14
CA ALA A 260 6.52 10.84 13.13
C ALA A 260 6.48 9.32 12.90
N ALA A 261 7.65 8.67 12.80
CA ALA A 261 7.75 7.23 12.61
C ALA A 261 7.17 6.43 13.79
N ILE A 262 7.46 6.84 15.02
CA ILE A 262 6.88 6.23 16.24
C ILE A 262 5.36 6.38 16.23
N SER A 263 4.86 7.58 15.93
CA SER A 263 3.42 7.84 15.84
C SER A 263 2.73 6.93 14.82
N THR A 264 3.34 6.79 13.63
CA THR A 264 2.82 5.91 12.57
C THR A 264 2.85 4.46 13.00
N GLY A 265 3.93 3.98 13.59
CA GLY A 265 4.02 2.61 14.12
C GLY A 265 2.94 2.31 15.17
N LEU A 266 2.76 3.20 16.15
CA LEU A 266 1.72 3.09 17.16
C LEU A 266 0.31 3.10 16.55
N SER A 267 0.07 3.96 15.57
CA SER A 267 -1.23 4.04 14.88
C SER A 267 -1.58 2.73 14.16
N TYR A 268 -0.59 2.06 13.58
CA TYR A 268 -0.79 0.75 12.94
C TYR A 268 -0.97 -0.39 13.94
N ILE A 269 -0.39 -0.30 15.13
CA ILE A 269 -0.70 -1.22 16.24
C ILE A 269 -2.17 -1.04 16.66
N VAL A 270 -2.62 0.20 16.85
CA VAL A 270 -4.02 0.51 17.15
C VAL A 270 -4.95 0.04 16.02
N PHE A 271 -4.56 0.25 14.77
CA PHE A 271 -5.27 -0.25 13.60
C PHE A 271 -5.44 -1.77 13.62
N PHE A 272 -4.39 -2.52 13.91
CA PHE A 272 -4.44 -3.98 14.04
C PHE A 272 -5.37 -4.43 15.17
N ILE A 273 -5.26 -3.81 16.35
CA ILE A 273 -6.11 -4.12 17.49
C ILE A 273 -7.59 -3.83 17.14
N ALA A 274 -7.89 -2.66 16.60
CA ALA A 274 -9.23 -2.28 16.20
C ALA A 274 -9.83 -3.24 15.15
N ARG A 275 -9.05 -3.60 14.12
CA ARG A 275 -9.46 -4.58 13.11
C ARG A 275 -9.81 -5.92 13.72
N THR A 276 -8.95 -6.43 14.59
CA THR A 276 -9.13 -7.75 15.22
C THR A 276 -10.31 -7.76 16.19
N VAL A 277 -10.45 -6.74 17.05
CA VAL A 277 -11.55 -6.64 18.00
C VAL A 277 -12.90 -6.51 17.27
N LEU A 278 -12.97 -5.64 16.26
CA LEU A 278 -14.22 -5.45 15.52
C LEU A 278 -14.56 -6.66 14.63
N ALA A 279 -13.56 -7.33 14.05
CA ALA A 279 -13.78 -8.58 13.31
C ALA A 279 -14.33 -9.68 14.25
N ASN A 280 -13.77 -9.81 15.45
CA ASN A 280 -14.23 -10.80 16.44
C ASN A 280 -15.65 -10.52 16.98
N LYS A 281 -16.12 -9.28 16.98
CA LYS A 281 -17.53 -8.95 17.31
C LYS A 281 -18.51 -9.49 16.27
N VAL A 282 -18.06 -9.59 15.01
CA VAL A 282 -18.91 -9.98 13.87
C VAL A 282 -18.80 -11.47 13.57
N TYR A 283 -17.58 -12.00 13.62
CA TYR A 283 -17.26 -13.40 13.37
C TYR A 283 -16.19 -13.85 14.35
N LYS A 284 -16.60 -14.56 15.39
CA LYS A 284 -15.73 -14.97 16.50
C LYS A 284 -14.71 -16.01 16.09
N ILE A 285 -13.43 -15.61 16.06
CA ILE A 285 -12.28 -16.50 15.91
C ILE A 285 -11.29 -16.20 17.03
N ASN A 286 -10.87 -17.23 17.75
CA ASN A 286 -9.85 -17.08 18.80
C ASN A 286 -8.45 -17.22 18.16
N PHE A 287 -7.84 -16.11 17.80
CA PHE A 287 -6.51 -16.07 17.19
C PHE A 287 -5.35 -16.28 18.17
N ALA A 288 -5.62 -16.37 19.49
CA ALA A 288 -4.63 -16.52 20.56
C ALA A 288 -3.46 -15.50 20.45
N LEU A 289 -3.77 -14.24 20.15
CA LEU A 289 -2.81 -13.16 19.86
C LEU A 289 -1.95 -12.75 21.07
N GLY A 290 -2.26 -13.20 22.29
CA GLY A 290 -1.48 -12.86 23.48
C GLY A 290 0.00 -13.19 23.32
N ARG A 291 0.35 -14.33 22.71
CA ARG A 291 1.74 -14.72 22.45
C ARG A 291 2.42 -13.80 21.41
N PHE A 292 1.69 -13.37 20.41
CA PHE A 292 2.19 -12.46 19.38
C PHE A 292 2.54 -11.07 19.98
N PHE A 293 1.68 -10.51 20.85
CA PHE A 293 1.96 -9.25 21.53
C PHE A 293 3.13 -9.31 22.51
N VAL A 294 3.41 -10.47 23.09
CA VAL A 294 4.59 -10.66 23.96
C VAL A 294 5.89 -10.74 23.14
N SER A 295 5.79 -11.10 21.84
CA SER A 295 6.96 -11.26 20.94
C SER A 295 7.36 -9.98 20.22
N ILE A 296 6.52 -8.94 20.26
CA ILE A 296 6.79 -7.60 19.69
C ILE A 296 7.41 -6.69 20.75
#